data_0255984a313d46aa6e119490782df296
#
_entry.id   0255984a313d46aa6e119490782df296
#
_cell.length_a   1.000
_cell.length_b   1.000
_cell.length_c   1.000
_cell.angle_alpha   90.00
_cell.angle_beta   90.00
_cell.angle_gamma   90.00
#
_symmetry.space_group_name_H-M   'P 1'
#
loop_
_entity.id
_entity.type
_entity.pdbx_description
1 polymer ?
#
loop_
_entity_poly.entity_id
_entity_poly.type
_entity_poly.pdbx_seq_one_letter_code
_entity_poly.pdbx_strand_id
1 'polypeptide(L)'
;MRDYLSNAGIPHTEFDPEFAVRMMAAMMVSYHKYGRVADAYPLKFSAADDVRARMAKYRATGNKHYLVDAANFAMIEAMQPGRDAEWGENGAADSPGRTTADGHRLVQEDNAGGRIMGETILYIPEEPQP
;
A
#
# COMPACT_ATOMS: atom_id res chain seq x y z
N MET A 1 3.09 13.45 9.59
CA MET A 1 2.90 12.00 9.42
C MET A 1 2.95 11.26 10.75
N ARG A 2 4.00 11.48 11.53
CA ARG A 2 4.15 10.80 12.80
C ARG A 2 3.00 11.12 13.78
N ASP A 3 2.66 12.40 13.87
CA ASP A 3 1.57 12.83 14.77
C ASP A 3 0.23 12.23 14.33
N TYR A 4 0.02 12.17 13.02
CA TYR A 4 -1.20 11.59 12.50
C TYR A 4 -1.31 10.11 12.90
N LEU A 5 -0.21 9.37 12.77
CA LEU A 5 -0.23 7.95 13.10
C LEU A 5 -0.44 7.72 14.58
N SER A 6 0.18 8.55 15.41
CA SER A 6 -0.05 8.46 16.85
C SER A 6 -1.52 8.70 17.19
N ASN A 7 -2.11 9.71 16.56
CA ASN A 7 -3.51 10.02 16.78
C ASN A 7 -4.44 8.94 16.27
N ALA A 8 -4.02 8.22 15.25
CA ALA A 8 -4.80 7.12 14.71
C ALA A 8 -4.68 5.85 15.54
N GLY A 9 -3.78 5.82 16.51
CA GLY A 9 -3.62 4.67 17.38
C GLY A 9 -2.88 3.50 16.75
N ILE A 10 -2.11 3.75 15.71
CA ILE A 10 -1.35 2.69 15.05
C ILE A 10 0.04 2.62 15.69
N PRO A 11 0.41 1.47 16.27
CA PRO A 11 1.75 1.34 16.86
C PRO A 11 2.84 1.43 15.80
N HIS A 12 3.97 1.97 16.18
CA HIS A 12 5.10 2.08 15.26
C HIS A 12 5.69 0.71 14.88
N THR A 13 5.36 -0.32 15.62
CA THR A 13 5.76 -1.68 15.25
C THR A 13 4.97 -2.19 14.05
N GLU A 14 3.83 -1.56 13.74
CA GLU A 14 2.93 -2.02 12.69
C GLU A 14 2.92 -1.10 11.47
N PHE A 15 3.49 0.07 11.59
CA PHE A 15 3.58 1.01 10.48
C PHE A 15 4.85 1.84 10.63
N ASP A 16 5.62 1.94 9.55
CA ASP A 16 6.89 2.66 9.56
C ASP A 16 6.74 4.01 8.84
N PRO A 17 6.61 5.13 9.58
CA PRO A 17 6.51 6.44 8.94
C PRO A 17 7.78 6.82 8.17
N GLU A 18 8.93 6.26 8.55
CA GLU A 18 10.17 6.52 7.81
C GLU A 18 10.09 5.99 6.38
N PHE A 19 9.42 4.87 6.20
CA PHE A 19 9.24 4.34 4.86
C PHE A 19 8.45 5.33 3.99
N ALA A 20 7.41 5.92 4.53
CA ALA A 20 6.61 6.91 3.81
C ALA A 20 7.45 8.14 3.47
N VAL A 21 8.32 8.57 4.38
CA VAL A 21 9.22 9.69 4.12
C VAL A 21 10.16 9.36 2.97
N ARG A 22 10.69 8.13 2.94
CA ARG A 22 11.56 7.71 1.85
C ARG A 22 10.83 7.68 0.52
N MET A 23 9.57 7.27 0.53
CA MET A 23 8.75 7.32 -0.69
C MET A 23 8.63 8.74 -1.22
N MET A 24 8.32 9.69 -0.33
CA MET A 24 8.18 11.08 -0.74
C MET A 24 9.48 11.65 -1.26
N ALA A 25 10.59 11.35 -0.58
CA ALA A 25 11.90 11.85 -1.02
C ALA A 25 12.24 11.33 -2.42
N ALA A 26 12.00 10.06 -2.67
CA ALA A 26 12.25 9.47 -3.97
C ALA A 26 11.36 10.09 -5.05
N MET A 27 10.10 10.36 -4.73
CA MET A 27 9.19 11.00 -5.67
C MET A 27 9.62 12.43 -6.00
N MET A 28 10.14 13.16 -5.01
CA MET A 28 10.66 14.50 -5.26
C MET A 28 11.81 14.46 -6.25
N VAL A 29 12.74 13.54 -6.06
CA VAL A 29 13.86 13.38 -6.98
C VAL A 29 13.37 13.05 -8.37
N SER A 30 12.44 12.10 -8.47
CA SER A 30 11.88 11.69 -9.75
C SER A 30 11.15 12.83 -10.46
N TYR A 31 10.40 13.61 -9.71
CA TYR A 31 9.68 14.73 -10.29
C TYR A 31 10.65 15.74 -10.93
N HIS A 32 11.70 16.09 -10.22
CA HIS A 32 12.66 17.04 -10.74
C HIS A 32 13.51 16.48 -11.90
N LYS A 33 13.64 15.17 -11.94
CA LYS A 33 14.46 14.51 -12.95
C LYS A 33 13.68 14.16 -14.21
N TYR A 34 12.45 13.72 -14.05
CA TYR A 34 11.68 13.15 -15.15
C TYR A 34 10.36 13.88 -15.43
N GLY A 35 9.94 14.78 -14.56
CA GLY A 35 8.71 15.53 -14.75
C GLY A 35 7.49 14.81 -14.17
N ARG A 36 6.32 15.20 -14.64
CA ARG A 36 5.07 14.75 -14.04
C ARG A 36 4.78 13.30 -14.36
N VAL A 37 4.22 12.62 -13.39
CA VAL A 37 3.81 11.23 -13.55
C VAL A 37 2.83 11.08 -14.72
N ALA A 38 1.85 11.99 -14.82
CA ALA A 38 0.83 11.89 -15.86
C ALA A 38 1.37 12.01 -17.28
N ASP A 39 2.57 12.55 -17.44
CA ASP A 39 3.18 12.66 -18.76
C ASP A 39 3.85 11.37 -19.21
N ALA A 40 4.09 10.47 -18.29
CA ALA A 40 4.80 9.22 -18.57
C ALA A 40 3.91 7.98 -18.41
N TYR A 41 2.97 8.03 -17.49
CA TYR A 41 2.15 6.86 -17.16
C TYR A 41 0.70 7.13 -17.47
N PRO A 42 0.00 6.19 -18.05
CA PRO A 42 0.48 4.88 -18.49
C PRO A 42 1.01 4.85 -19.93
N LEU A 43 1.04 6.00 -20.61
CA LEU A 43 1.26 6.02 -22.05
C LEU A 43 2.64 5.54 -22.47
N LYS A 44 3.67 5.93 -21.72
CA LYS A 44 5.06 5.58 -22.07
C LYS A 44 5.57 4.38 -21.30
N PHE A 45 5.13 4.23 -20.06
CA PHE A 45 5.65 3.20 -19.18
C PHE A 45 4.50 2.53 -18.44
N SER A 46 4.74 1.29 -18.00
CA SER A 46 3.80 0.54 -17.18
C SER A 46 4.32 0.52 -15.75
N ALA A 47 3.64 1.25 -14.86
CA ALA A 47 4.03 1.24 -13.47
C ALA A 47 3.83 -0.14 -12.83
N ALA A 48 2.78 -0.86 -13.25
CA ALA A 48 2.56 -2.20 -12.73
C ALA A 48 3.73 -3.15 -13.07
N ASP A 49 4.26 -3.04 -14.29
CA ASP A 49 5.42 -3.83 -14.66
C ASP A 49 6.65 -3.40 -13.88
N ASP A 50 6.77 -2.11 -13.59
CA ASP A 50 7.89 -1.59 -12.81
C ASP A 50 7.85 -2.08 -11.37
N VAL A 51 6.66 -2.24 -10.79
CA VAL A 51 6.53 -2.84 -9.45
C VAL A 51 7.19 -4.22 -9.46
N ARG A 52 6.85 -5.02 -10.45
CA ARG A 52 7.37 -6.38 -10.55
C ARG A 52 8.89 -6.37 -10.72
N ALA A 53 9.39 -5.50 -11.58
CA ALA A 53 10.82 -5.43 -11.85
C ALA A 53 11.61 -5.01 -10.61
N ARG A 54 11.10 -4.05 -9.85
CA ARG A 54 11.78 -3.62 -8.64
C ARG A 54 11.76 -4.68 -7.55
N MET A 55 10.64 -5.40 -7.44
CA MET A 55 10.58 -6.51 -6.49
C MET A 55 11.60 -7.58 -6.83
N ALA A 56 11.79 -7.87 -8.12
CA ALA A 56 12.80 -8.83 -8.55
C ALA A 56 14.20 -8.35 -8.15
N LYS A 57 14.48 -7.06 -8.32
CA LYS A 57 15.79 -6.52 -7.93
C LYS A 57 16.01 -6.58 -6.42
N TYR A 58 14.96 -6.31 -5.66
CA TYR A 58 15.07 -6.45 -4.21
C TYR A 58 15.41 -7.90 -3.83
N ARG A 59 14.72 -8.85 -4.44
CA ARG A 59 14.96 -10.27 -4.12
C ARG A 59 16.37 -10.70 -4.49
N ALA A 60 16.94 -10.12 -5.54
CA ALA A 60 18.28 -10.46 -5.97
C ALA A 60 19.37 -9.78 -5.13
N THR A 61 19.10 -8.61 -4.57
CA THR A 61 20.15 -7.79 -3.95
C THR A 61 19.96 -7.55 -2.47
N GLY A 62 18.73 -7.63 -1.96
CA GLY A 62 18.43 -7.26 -0.59
C GLY A 62 18.43 -5.76 -0.33
N ASN A 63 18.53 -4.95 -1.37
CA ASN A 63 18.58 -3.50 -1.22
C ASN A 63 17.16 -2.95 -1.04
N LYS A 64 16.89 -2.42 0.15
CA LYS A 64 15.55 -1.95 0.51
C LYS A 64 15.09 -0.75 -0.31
N HIS A 65 16.01 -0.04 -0.98
CA HIS A 65 15.59 1.06 -1.86
C HIS A 65 14.67 0.56 -2.98
N TYR A 66 14.86 -0.68 -3.41
CA TYR A 66 13.97 -1.23 -4.43
C TYR A 66 12.55 -1.44 -3.90
N LEU A 67 12.39 -1.62 -2.60
CA LEU A 67 11.05 -1.69 -2.00
C LEU A 67 10.36 -0.32 -2.03
N VAL A 68 11.12 0.74 -1.77
CA VAL A 68 10.60 2.10 -1.86
C VAL A 68 10.17 2.40 -3.29
N ASP A 69 11.00 2.02 -4.26
CA ASP A 69 10.65 2.20 -5.66
C ASP A 69 9.39 1.43 -6.02
N ALA A 70 9.31 0.18 -5.60
CA ALA A 70 8.13 -0.65 -5.89
C ALA A 70 6.86 -0.03 -5.30
N ALA A 71 6.94 0.48 -4.07
CA ALA A 71 5.81 1.12 -3.43
C ALA A 71 5.37 2.37 -4.20
N ASN A 72 6.34 3.16 -4.66
CA ASN A 72 6.03 4.35 -5.44
C ASN A 72 5.40 3.99 -6.78
N PHE A 73 5.90 2.94 -7.44
CA PHE A 73 5.28 2.51 -8.69
C PHE A 73 3.87 1.98 -8.46
N ALA A 74 3.61 1.30 -7.35
CA ALA A 74 2.25 0.88 -7.03
C ALA A 74 1.34 2.08 -6.83
N MET A 75 1.82 3.13 -6.16
CA MET A 75 1.08 4.37 -5.99
C MET A 75 0.81 5.02 -7.34
N ILE A 76 1.82 5.06 -8.22
CA ILE A 76 1.67 5.64 -9.55
C ILE A 76 0.62 4.88 -10.34
N GLU A 77 0.63 3.55 -10.25
CA GLU A 77 -0.40 2.77 -10.96
C GLU A 77 -1.80 3.10 -10.44
N ALA A 78 -1.94 3.33 -9.14
CA ALA A 78 -3.24 3.71 -8.58
C ALA A 78 -3.67 5.10 -9.05
N MET A 79 -2.71 6.02 -9.23
CA MET A 79 -3.01 7.39 -9.66
C MET A 79 -3.24 7.51 -11.16
N GLN A 80 -2.50 6.71 -11.95
CA GLN A 80 -2.52 6.76 -13.41
C GLN A 80 -2.59 5.32 -13.93
N PRO A 81 -3.74 4.68 -13.78
CA PRO A 81 -3.83 3.25 -14.10
C PRO A 81 -3.63 2.97 -15.58
N GLY A 82 -2.96 1.87 -15.86
CA GLY A 82 -2.77 1.37 -17.22
C GLY A 82 -3.90 0.50 -17.68
N ARG A 83 -4.95 0.39 -16.89
CA ARG A 83 -6.13 -0.38 -17.25
C ARG A 83 -7.33 0.25 -16.57
N ASP A 84 -8.50 -0.23 -16.89
CA ASP A 84 -9.73 0.18 -16.21
C ASP A 84 -9.66 -0.29 -14.77
N ALA A 85 -9.64 0.63 -13.83
CA ALA A 85 -9.39 0.31 -12.43
C ALA A 85 -10.07 1.31 -11.52
N GLU A 86 -10.63 0.83 -10.42
CA GLU A 86 -11.20 1.68 -9.39
C GLU A 86 -11.04 0.99 -8.05
N TRP A 87 -11.27 1.74 -6.99
CA TRP A 87 -11.23 1.19 -5.64
C TRP A 87 -12.41 0.25 -5.47
N GLY A 88 -12.13 -0.99 -5.18
CA GLY A 88 -13.15 -1.97 -4.88
C GLY A 88 -13.18 -2.22 -3.39
N GLU A 89 -13.71 -3.36 -3.01
CA GLU A 89 -13.67 -3.77 -1.62
C GLU A 89 -12.24 -4.04 -1.20
N ASN A 90 -11.98 -3.80 0.06
CA ASN A 90 -10.67 -4.08 0.58
C ASN A 90 -10.42 -5.59 0.54
N GLY A 91 -9.18 -5.95 0.29
CA GLY A 91 -8.80 -7.33 0.04
C GLY A 91 -8.87 -8.27 1.23
N ALA A 92 -9.32 -7.78 2.40
CA ALA A 92 -9.42 -8.64 3.58
C ALA A 92 -10.33 -9.84 3.34
N ALA A 93 -11.36 -9.67 2.51
CA ALA A 93 -12.28 -10.75 2.21
C ALA A 93 -11.62 -11.91 1.46
N ASP A 94 -10.50 -11.65 0.81
CA ASP A 94 -9.78 -12.67 0.05
C ASP A 94 -8.62 -13.28 0.80
N SER A 95 -8.41 -12.86 2.03
CA SER A 95 -7.27 -13.36 2.80
C SER A 95 -7.45 -14.83 3.12
N PRO A 96 -6.39 -15.61 3.04
CA PRO A 96 -6.44 -16.99 3.54
C PRO A 96 -6.77 -16.96 5.02
N GLY A 97 -7.36 -18.01 5.51
CA GLY A 97 -7.74 -18.05 6.91
C GLY A 97 -6.55 -17.90 7.82
N ARG A 98 -6.47 -16.78 8.50
CA ARG A 98 -5.46 -16.51 9.51
C ARG A 98 -6.14 -16.52 10.86
N THR A 99 -5.35 -16.72 11.91
CA THR A 99 -5.86 -16.53 13.25
C THR A 99 -5.56 -15.12 13.69
N THR A 100 -6.47 -14.57 14.48
CA THR A 100 -6.24 -13.28 15.10
C THR A 100 -5.23 -13.45 16.24
N ALA A 101 -4.80 -12.35 16.82
CA ALA A 101 -3.80 -12.38 17.88
C ALA A 101 -4.26 -13.14 19.10
N ASP A 102 -5.56 -13.23 19.32
CA ASP A 102 -6.10 -13.97 20.48
C ASP A 102 -6.45 -15.42 20.12
N GLY A 103 -6.05 -15.89 18.96
CA GLY A 103 -6.23 -17.27 18.57
C GLY A 103 -7.47 -17.57 17.78
N HIS A 104 -8.32 -16.62 17.54
CA HIS A 104 -9.52 -16.82 16.74
C HIS A 104 -9.19 -16.69 15.25
N ARG A 105 -9.82 -17.53 14.45
CA ARG A 105 -9.63 -17.47 13.03
C ARG A 105 -10.19 -16.16 12.51
N LEU A 106 -9.45 -15.51 11.61
CA LEU A 106 -9.91 -14.30 10.99
C LEU A 106 -10.99 -14.63 10.00
N VAL A 107 -12.22 -14.27 10.28
CA VAL A 107 -13.36 -14.59 9.47
C VAL A 107 -13.68 -13.45 8.54
N GLN A 108 -14.05 -13.80 7.30
CA GLN A 108 -14.47 -12.83 6.37
C GLN A 108 -15.91 -12.59 6.58
N GLU A 109 -16.22 -11.56 7.28
CA GLU A 109 -17.59 -11.29 7.54
C GLU A 109 -18.16 -10.68 6.35
N ASP A 110 -18.99 -11.08 6.04
CA ASP A 110 -19.40 -10.60 4.98
C ASP A 110 -19.85 -9.28 4.99
N ASN A 111 -19.16 -9.17 5.29
CA ASN A 111 -18.94 -8.35 5.44
C ASN A 111 -19.43 -7.54 5.46
N ALA A 112 -19.90 -7.48 5.64
CA ALA A 112 -20.26 -6.85 5.81
C ALA A 112 -19.87 -5.98 6.40
N GLY A 113 -19.95 -5.81 6.39
CA GLY A 113 -19.37 -5.34 6.84
C GLY A 113 -18.78 -4.90 7.28
N GLY A 114 -18.74 -4.89 7.09
CA GLY A 114 -17.79 -4.85 7.50
C GLY A 114 -17.13 -4.55 7.71
N ARG A 115 -17.04 -4.62 7.54
CA ARG A 115 -16.21 -4.87 7.94
C ARG A 115 -15.30 -4.54 8.35
N ILE A 116 -15.37 -4.80 8.13
CA ILE A 116 -14.36 -4.85 8.73
C ILE A 116 -13.86 -4.39 8.78
N MET A 117 -13.90 -4.56 8.44
CA MET A 117 -13.24 -4.38 8.86
C MET A 117 -12.98 -4.25 9.17
N GLY A 118 -13.53 -4.52 8.61
CA GLY A 118 -13.11 -4.58 9.13
C GLY A 118 -12.86 -4.43 9.44
N GLU A 119 -12.79 -4.70 9.30
CA GLU A 119 -12.42 -4.80 9.91
C GLU A 119 -12.01 -4.43 10.31
N THR A 120 -12.13 -4.56 10.01
CA THR A 120 -11.58 -4.44 10.54
C THR A 120 -11.10 -4.07 10.76
N ILE A 121 -11.02 -4.17 10.67
CA ILE A 121 -10.40 -4.03 11.06
C ILE A 121 -10.11 -3.39 11.31
N LEU A 122 -10.09 -3.38 10.99
CA LEU A 122 -9.58 -2.95 11.32
C LEU A 122 -9.80 -2.61 11.82
N TYR A 123 -9.90 -2.75 11.63
CA TYR A 123 -9.94 -2.56 12.21
C TYR A 123 -10.05 -1.83 12.36
N ILE A 124 -10.40 -1.74 12.22
CA ILE A 124 -10.48 -1.21 12.40
C ILE A 124 -11.01 -0.81 12.75
N PRO A 125 -11.20 -0.66 12.82
CA PRO A 125 -11.72 -0.38 13.12
C PRO A 125 -12.32 0.09 12.95
N GLU A 126 -12.66 -0.03 12.69
CA GLU A 126 -12.94 0.18 12.61
C GLU A 126 -13.08 1.00 12.56
N GLU A 127 -13.22 1.14 11.86
CA GLU A 127 -12.97 1.62 11.93
C GLU A 127 -12.88 2.29 11.92
N PRO A 128 -13.05 2.48 11.50
CA PRO A 128 -12.72 2.83 11.40
C PRO A 128 -12.40 2.88 10.99
N GLN A 129 -12.41 2.69 10.41
CA GLN A 129 -11.94 2.43 10.18
C GLN A 129 -11.85 2.72 10.05
N PRO A 130 -11.95 2.71 9.36
CA PRO A 130 -11.62 2.89 9.34
C PRO A 130 -11.62 3.20 9.55
#